data_83082ca89d1d3c16dc548a54f82119e9
#
_entry.id   83082ca89d1d3c16dc548a54f82119e9
#
_cell.length_a   1.000
_cell.length_b   1.000
_cell.length_c   1.000
_cell.angle_alpha   90.00
_cell.angle_beta   90.00
_cell.angle_gamma   90.00
#
_symmetry.space_group_name_H-M   'P 1'
#
loop_
_entity.id
_entity.type
_entity.pdbx_description
1 polymer ?
#
loop_
_entity_poly.entity_id
_entity_poly.type
_entity_poly.pdbx_seq_one_letter_code
_entity_poly.pdbx_strand_id
1 'polypeptide(L)'
;INPNGHGGCIKALHDSGFLKQLIKDGYSDLFYCQIDNLLVKIMDPVFIGYHKMEDSEMSTKIVRRRSCEEKVGIFVAENGKAKVIEYSELDSDNRGILDNKGQIRDWAGNTAIHMVSLVFIQRLNGSGFALPYHHAIKMLDSFGAQDEITEIKGWKFETFIFDAIPLAKNTCCREI
;
A
#
# COMPACT_ATOMS: atom_id res chain seq x y z
N ILE A 1 18.25 -7.87 -11.04
CA ILE A 1 17.52 -8.06 -9.76
C ILE A 1 16.70 -6.80 -9.53
N ASN A 2 15.39 -6.93 -9.41
CA ASN A 2 14.50 -5.82 -9.06
C ASN A 2 14.01 -5.95 -7.61
N PRO A 3 13.77 -4.84 -6.91
CA PRO A 3 13.11 -4.85 -5.61
C PRO A 3 11.72 -5.50 -5.71
N ASN A 4 11.29 -6.13 -4.61
CA ASN A 4 10.01 -6.84 -4.53
C ASN A 4 8.80 -5.90 -4.27
N GLY A 5 8.98 -4.59 -4.48
CA GLY A 5 8.00 -3.59 -4.12
C GLY A 5 7.91 -3.36 -2.60
N HIS A 6 7.15 -2.34 -2.21
CA HIS A 6 7.06 -1.97 -0.79
C HIS A 6 6.22 -2.94 0.07
N GLY A 7 5.43 -3.84 -0.53
CA GLY A 7 4.77 -4.93 0.20
C GLY A 7 5.74 -5.97 0.72
N GLY A 8 6.91 -6.11 0.09
CA GLY A 8 7.98 -7.01 0.54
C GLY A 8 8.51 -6.69 1.95
N CYS A 9 8.31 -5.46 2.45
CA CYS A 9 8.76 -5.09 3.80
C CYS A 9 8.05 -5.91 4.91
N ILE A 10 6.80 -6.29 4.71
CA ILE A 10 6.03 -7.13 5.66
C ILE A 10 6.70 -8.50 5.81
N LYS A 11 7.07 -9.11 4.68
CA LYS A 11 7.78 -10.39 4.67
C LYS A 11 9.18 -10.28 5.25
N ALA A 12 9.94 -9.27 4.83
CA ALA A 12 11.30 -9.04 5.31
C ALA A 12 11.35 -8.82 6.84
N LEU A 13 10.40 -8.08 7.38
CA LEU A 13 10.27 -7.88 8.83
C LEU A 13 10.04 -9.19 9.58
N HIS A 14 9.25 -10.09 9.03
CA HIS A 14 9.01 -11.42 9.59
C HIS A 14 10.26 -12.32 9.46
N ASP A 15 10.82 -12.45 8.27
CA ASP A 15 11.91 -13.39 7.96
C ASP A 15 13.22 -13.03 8.68
N SER A 16 13.45 -11.73 8.92
CA SER A 16 14.60 -11.27 9.73
C SER A 16 14.49 -11.60 11.22
N GLY A 17 13.32 -12.02 11.70
CA GLY A 17 13.04 -12.21 13.12
C GLY A 17 12.75 -10.89 13.88
N PHE A 18 12.90 -9.73 13.23
CA PHE A 18 12.72 -8.44 13.89
C PHE A 18 11.26 -8.19 14.32
N LEU A 19 10.28 -8.67 13.56
CA LEU A 19 8.88 -8.67 13.98
C LEU A 19 8.67 -9.31 15.35
N LYS A 20 9.27 -10.50 15.55
CA LYS A 20 9.18 -11.23 16.82
C LYS A 20 9.84 -10.47 17.97
N GLN A 21 10.95 -9.79 17.69
CA GLN A 21 11.63 -8.96 18.68
C GLN A 21 10.76 -7.76 19.07
N LEU A 22 10.18 -7.04 18.12
CA LEU A 22 9.29 -5.90 18.38
C LEU A 22 8.10 -6.31 19.26
N ILE A 23 7.45 -7.43 18.97
CA ILE A 23 6.33 -7.93 19.77
C ILE A 23 6.80 -8.27 21.20
N LYS A 24 7.97 -8.91 21.34
CA LYS A 24 8.55 -9.22 22.66
C LYS A 24 8.88 -7.97 23.47
N ASP A 25 9.30 -6.90 22.81
CA ASP A 25 9.63 -5.60 23.42
C ASP A 25 8.38 -4.75 23.74
N GLY A 26 7.19 -5.28 23.45
CA GLY A 26 5.91 -4.65 23.80
C GLY A 26 5.36 -3.67 22.78
N TYR A 27 5.96 -3.59 21.59
CA TYR A 27 5.37 -2.81 20.49
C TYR A 27 4.13 -3.53 19.95
N SER A 28 3.10 -2.77 19.58
CA SER A 28 1.84 -3.30 19.07
C SER A 28 1.59 -2.96 17.60
N ASP A 29 2.14 -1.85 17.12
CA ASP A 29 1.85 -1.33 15.78
C ASP A 29 3.07 -0.72 15.13
N LEU A 30 3.03 -0.63 13.81
CA LEU A 30 3.97 0.07 12.97
C LEU A 30 3.30 1.25 12.28
N PHE A 31 4.03 2.34 12.18
CA PHE A 31 3.72 3.45 11.28
C PHE A 31 4.53 3.28 10.00
N TYR A 32 3.84 3.23 8.88
CA TYR A 32 4.43 3.12 7.55
C TYR A 32 4.21 4.40 6.75
N CYS A 33 5.25 4.89 6.09
CA CYS A 33 5.17 5.97 5.11
C CYS A 33 6.28 5.81 4.06
N GLN A 34 6.11 6.45 2.92
CA GLN A 34 7.17 6.54 1.93
C GLN A 34 8.15 7.65 2.31
N ILE A 35 9.45 7.40 2.12
CA ILE A 35 10.51 8.30 2.56
C ILE A 35 10.59 9.62 1.76
N ASP A 36 10.06 9.63 0.55
CA ASP A 36 10.00 10.79 -0.34
C ASP A 36 8.81 11.72 -0.03
N ASN A 37 7.89 11.32 0.85
CA ASN A 37 6.80 12.18 1.29
C ASN A 37 7.24 13.11 2.43
N LEU A 38 7.72 14.29 2.07
CA LEU A 38 8.21 15.29 3.04
C LEU A 38 7.12 15.92 3.91
N LEU A 39 5.84 15.77 3.53
CA LEU A 39 4.70 16.35 4.25
C LEU A 39 4.11 15.39 5.28
N VAL A 40 4.68 14.20 5.42
CA VAL A 40 4.16 13.22 6.37
C VAL A 40 4.34 13.68 7.81
N LYS A 41 3.24 13.71 8.57
CA LYS A 41 3.29 13.83 10.01
C LYS A 41 3.54 12.46 10.62
N ILE A 42 4.82 12.15 10.86
CA ILE A 42 5.24 10.87 11.41
C ILE A 42 4.64 10.68 12.80
N MET A 43 4.11 9.48 13.08
CA MET A 43 3.51 9.13 14.38
C MET A 43 2.42 10.11 14.84
N ASP A 44 1.59 10.57 13.92
CA ASP A 44 0.48 11.48 14.20
C ASP A 44 -0.44 10.90 15.30
N PRO A 45 -0.50 11.51 16.49
CA PRO A 45 -1.25 10.94 17.62
C PRO A 45 -2.74 10.84 17.36
N VAL A 46 -3.30 11.70 16.53
CA VAL A 46 -4.72 11.64 16.17
C VAL A 46 -5.00 10.42 15.29
N PHE A 47 -4.11 10.13 14.33
CA PHE A 47 -4.24 8.95 13.48
C PHE A 47 -4.05 7.65 14.28
N ILE A 48 -3.08 7.64 15.20
CA ILE A 48 -2.89 6.53 16.15
C ILE A 48 -4.15 6.32 17.00
N GLY A 49 -4.74 7.42 17.50
CA GLY A 49 -5.96 7.38 18.28
C GLY A 49 -7.11 6.70 17.55
N TYR A 50 -7.37 7.10 16.31
CA TYR A 50 -8.41 6.46 15.48
C TYR A 50 -8.12 4.98 15.21
N HIS A 51 -6.86 4.65 14.90
CA HIS A 51 -6.45 3.25 14.69
C HIS A 51 -6.78 2.37 15.90
N LYS A 52 -6.52 2.88 17.11
CA LYS A 52 -6.79 2.17 18.37
C LYS A 52 -8.27 2.13 18.72
N MET A 53 -9.00 3.23 18.53
CA MET A 53 -10.44 3.31 18.86
C MET A 53 -11.26 2.34 18.00
N GLU A 54 -10.90 2.18 16.74
CA GLU A 54 -11.57 1.29 15.79
C GLU A 54 -11.06 -0.16 15.86
N ASP A 55 -10.15 -0.48 16.78
CA ASP A 55 -9.48 -1.79 16.87
C ASP A 55 -8.98 -2.27 15.49
N SER A 56 -8.39 -1.35 14.74
CA SER A 56 -8.01 -1.59 13.36
C SER A 56 -6.75 -2.43 13.27
N GLU A 57 -6.75 -3.43 12.40
CA GLU A 57 -5.53 -4.16 12.05
C GLU A 57 -4.68 -3.38 11.05
N MET A 58 -5.33 -2.59 10.17
CA MET A 58 -4.65 -1.68 9.25
C MET A 58 -5.49 -0.42 9.01
N SER A 59 -4.86 0.75 9.19
CA SER A 59 -5.49 2.04 8.94
C SER A 59 -4.73 2.81 7.86
N THR A 60 -5.43 3.68 7.12
CA THR A 60 -4.89 4.40 5.98
C THR A 60 -5.26 5.88 6.03
N LYS A 61 -4.30 6.77 5.79
CA LYS A 61 -4.60 8.18 5.49
C LYS A 61 -4.95 8.33 4.02
N ILE A 62 -6.00 9.08 3.76
CA ILE A 62 -6.47 9.37 2.41
C ILE A 62 -6.56 10.89 2.20
N VAL A 63 -6.46 11.30 0.95
CA VAL A 63 -6.65 12.70 0.53
C VAL A 63 -7.74 12.79 -0.53
N ARG A 64 -8.40 13.93 -0.61
CA ARG A 64 -9.36 14.17 -1.68
C ARG A 64 -8.64 14.44 -2.99
N ARG A 65 -8.91 13.61 -3.99
CA ARG A 65 -8.43 13.80 -5.36
C ARG A 65 -9.05 15.09 -5.94
N ARG A 66 -8.21 15.89 -6.56
CA ARG A 66 -8.61 17.17 -7.19
C ARG A 66 -8.99 17.00 -8.65
N SER A 67 -8.45 15.95 -9.28
CA SER A 67 -8.70 15.64 -10.68
C SER A 67 -8.65 14.13 -10.89
N CYS A 68 -9.31 13.67 -11.93
CA CYS A 68 -9.29 12.27 -12.35
C CYS A 68 -7.94 11.84 -12.93
N GLU A 69 -7.11 12.81 -13.32
CA GLU A 69 -5.79 12.61 -13.90
C GLU A 69 -4.69 12.38 -12.84
N GLU A 70 -4.99 12.58 -11.56
CA GLU A 70 -4.02 12.33 -10.50
C GLU A 70 -3.60 10.87 -10.44
N LYS A 71 -2.30 10.64 -10.57
CA LYS A 71 -1.66 9.32 -10.52
C LYS A 71 -1.50 8.84 -9.09
N VAL A 72 -2.61 8.55 -8.45
CA VAL A 72 -2.67 8.06 -7.06
C VAL A 72 -3.59 6.86 -6.98
N GLY A 73 -3.23 5.86 -6.19
CA GLY A 73 -4.10 4.71 -5.92
C GLY A 73 -5.40 5.17 -5.26
N ILE A 74 -6.49 4.53 -5.58
CA ILE A 74 -7.84 4.91 -5.11
C ILE A 74 -8.27 3.97 -3.99
N PHE A 75 -8.60 4.54 -2.83
CA PHE A 75 -9.16 3.80 -1.72
C PHE A 75 -10.67 3.65 -1.91
N VAL A 76 -11.13 2.41 -1.98
CA VAL A 76 -12.55 2.08 -2.24
C VAL A 76 -13.06 1.03 -1.26
N ALA A 77 -14.38 0.95 -1.13
CA ALA A 77 -15.06 -0.16 -0.47
C ALA A 77 -15.76 -1.03 -1.53
N GLU A 78 -15.41 -2.29 -1.58
CA GLU A 78 -16.01 -3.27 -2.48
C GLU A 78 -16.44 -4.51 -1.69
N ASN A 79 -17.70 -4.91 -1.83
CA ASN A 79 -18.28 -6.06 -1.13
C ASN A 79 -18.05 -6.01 0.40
N GLY A 80 -18.14 -4.81 0.99
CA GLY A 80 -17.94 -4.59 2.43
C GLY A 80 -16.49 -4.62 2.90
N LYS A 81 -15.52 -4.71 1.98
CA LYS A 81 -14.09 -4.66 2.29
C LYS A 81 -13.44 -3.42 1.69
N ALA A 82 -12.55 -2.80 2.44
CA ALA A 82 -11.72 -1.74 1.94
C ALA A 82 -10.57 -2.31 1.10
N LYS A 83 -10.22 -1.63 0.02
CA LYS A 83 -9.04 -1.92 -0.81
C LYS A 83 -8.51 -0.67 -1.48
N VAL A 84 -7.30 -0.76 -2.00
CA VAL A 84 -6.74 0.25 -2.91
C VAL A 84 -6.66 -0.35 -4.31
N ILE A 85 -7.07 0.42 -5.30
CA ILE A 85 -6.91 0.11 -6.73
C ILE A 85 -5.84 1.04 -7.26
N GLU A 86 -4.78 0.50 -7.85
CA GLU A 86 -3.74 1.31 -8.49
C GLU A 86 -4.30 2.06 -9.70
N TYR A 87 -3.86 3.32 -9.87
CA TYR A 87 -4.33 4.15 -10.99
C TYR A 87 -4.01 3.53 -12.36
N SER A 88 -2.98 2.71 -12.45
CA SER A 88 -2.58 2.00 -13.67
C SER A 88 -3.50 0.81 -13.99
N GLU A 89 -4.25 0.31 -13.01
CA GLU A 89 -5.20 -0.80 -13.14
C GLU A 89 -6.63 -0.33 -13.42
N LEU A 90 -6.87 0.97 -13.36
CA LEU A 90 -8.17 1.55 -13.69
C LEU A 90 -8.33 1.59 -15.21
N ASP A 91 -9.41 0.97 -15.70
CA ASP A 91 -9.82 1.11 -17.09
C ASP A 91 -10.11 2.59 -17.42
N SER A 92 -9.82 2.98 -18.67
CA SER A 92 -10.09 4.34 -19.17
C SER A 92 -11.53 4.77 -18.92
N ASP A 93 -12.48 3.86 -19.07
CA ASP A 93 -13.92 4.11 -18.92
C ASP A 93 -14.35 4.33 -17.47
N ASN A 94 -13.56 3.83 -16.51
CA ASN A 94 -13.77 3.99 -15.08
C ASN A 94 -13.01 5.17 -14.48
N ARG A 95 -12.07 5.75 -15.22
CA ARG A 95 -11.39 6.98 -14.81
C ARG A 95 -12.33 8.16 -14.99
N GLY A 96 -12.54 8.92 -13.93
CA GLY A 96 -13.26 10.18 -14.06
C GLY A 96 -14.77 10.11 -14.01
N ILE A 97 -15.34 9.02 -13.53
CA ILE A 97 -16.77 8.97 -13.27
C ILE A 97 -17.12 10.01 -12.21
N LEU A 98 -18.06 10.88 -12.54
CA LEU A 98 -18.63 11.82 -11.59
C LEU A 98 -19.88 11.22 -10.94
N ASP A 99 -20.11 11.60 -9.70
CA ASP A 99 -21.35 11.28 -9.00
C ASP A 99 -22.50 12.19 -9.49
N ASN A 100 -23.70 11.99 -8.95
CA ASN A 100 -24.89 12.77 -9.28
C ASN A 100 -24.83 14.25 -8.84
N LYS A 101 -23.77 14.64 -8.11
CA LYS A 101 -23.47 16.03 -7.72
C LYS A 101 -22.34 16.65 -8.53
N GLY A 102 -21.83 15.94 -9.54
CA GLY A 102 -20.70 16.38 -10.36
C GLY A 102 -19.35 16.30 -9.66
N GLN A 103 -19.24 15.54 -8.57
CA GLN A 103 -17.98 15.31 -7.86
C GLN A 103 -17.34 13.98 -8.32
N ILE A 104 -16.01 13.89 -8.20
CA ILE A 104 -15.29 12.65 -8.51
C ILE A 104 -15.84 11.54 -7.62
N ARG A 105 -16.44 10.50 -8.21
CA ARG A 105 -17.02 9.37 -7.47
C ARG A 105 -15.96 8.67 -6.61
N ASP A 106 -14.82 8.37 -7.20
CA ASP A 106 -13.71 7.68 -6.54
C ASP A 106 -12.69 8.70 -6.04
N TRP A 107 -13.14 9.53 -5.10
CA TRP A 107 -12.44 10.73 -4.62
C TRP A 107 -11.30 10.45 -3.65
N ALA A 108 -11.27 9.28 -2.99
CA ALA A 108 -10.36 8.98 -1.90
C ALA A 108 -9.01 8.49 -2.43
N GLY A 109 -8.02 9.38 -2.50
CA GLY A 109 -6.65 9.04 -2.89
C GLY A 109 -5.87 8.42 -1.74
N ASN A 110 -5.18 7.31 -1.99
CA ASN A 110 -4.31 6.65 -1.03
C ASN A 110 -2.97 7.40 -0.91
N THR A 111 -2.62 7.84 0.30
CA THR A 111 -1.36 8.57 0.55
C THR A 111 -0.16 7.67 0.81
N ALA A 112 -0.35 6.35 0.83
CA ALA A 112 0.63 5.36 1.28
C ALA A 112 1.15 5.63 2.72
N ILE A 113 0.30 6.19 3.57
CA ILE A 113 0.56 6.36 5.00
C ILE A 113 -0.37 5.42 5.76
N HIS A 114 0.22 4.46 6.47
CA HIS A 114 -0.53 3.40 7.14
C HIS A 114 -0.11 3.21 8.59
N MET A 115 -1.06 2.79 9.43
CA MET A 115 -0.80 2.09 10.69
C MET A 115 -1.10 0.62 10.49
N VAL A 116 -0.23 -0.26 10.99
CA VAL A 116 -0.37 -1.72 10.80
C VAL A 116 -0.07 -2.43 12.12
N SER A 117 -1.01 -3.24 12.60
CA SER A 117 -0.83 -4.06 13.79
C SER A 117 0.25 -5.13 13.57
N LEU A 118 1.17 -5.30 14.53
CA LEU A 118 2.20 -6.35 14.47
C LEU A 118 1.60 -7.75 14.49
N VAL A 119 0.49 -7.95 15.19
CA VAL A 119 -0.23 -9.23 15.22
C VAL A 119 -0.83 -9.55 13.86
N PHE A 120 -1.32 -8.54 13.15
CA PHE A 120 -1.79 -8.70 11.78
C PHE A 120 -0.66 -9.09 10.83
N ILE A 121 0.50 -8.43 10.92
CA ILE A 121 1.69 -8.78 10.13
C ILE A 121 2.11 -10.23 10.42
N GLN A 122 2.11 -10.63 11.69
CA GLN A 122 2.42 -12.01 12.08
C GLN A 122 1.43 -13.01 11.47
N ARG A 123 0.13 -12.70 11.48
CA ARG A 123 -0.92 -13.53 10.88
C ARG A 123 -0.77 -13.66 9.37
N LEU A 124 -0.45 -12.57 8.67
CA LEU A 124 -0.22 -12.57 7.21
C LEU A 124 0.93 -13.50 6.79
N ASN A 125 1.96 -13.62 7.64
CA ASN A 125 3.12 -14.48 7.35
C ASN A 125 2.95 -15.92 7.86
N GLY A 126 2.07 -16.15 8.83
CA GLY A 126 1.88 -17.46 9.46
C GLY A 126 1.22 -18.52 8.55
N SER A 127 0.49 -18.10 7.53
CA SER A 127 -0.15 -18.97 6.52
C SER A 127 0.55 -18.95 5.16
N GLY A 128 1.78 -18.47 5.10
CA GLY A 128 2.50 -18.12 3.88
C GLY A 128 2.20 -16.68 3.49
N PHE A 129 3.22 -15.98 2.95
CA PHE A 129 3.06 -14.58 2.54
C PHE A 129 2.05 -14.48 1.39
N ALA A 130 0.95 -13.78 1.61
CA ALA A 130 -0.25 -13.87 0.77
C ALA A 130 -0.51 -12.61 -0.08
N LEU A 131 0.41 -11.63 -0.12
CA LEU A 131 0.19 -10.46 -0.97
C LEU A 131 0.35 -10.82 -2.45
N PRO A 132 -0.55 -10.37 -3.33
CA PRO A 132 -0.48 -10.63 -4.75
C PRO A 132 0.73 -9.94 -5.38
N TYR A 133 1.20 -10.50 -6.49
CA TYR A 133 2.18 -9.84 -7.34
C TYR A 133 1.48 -9.01 -8.39
N HIS A 134 1.81 -7.72 -8.42
CA HIS A 134 1.51 -6.86 -9.55
C HIS A 134 2.63 -6.98 -10.58
N HIS A 135 2.29 -6.93 -11.84
CA HIS A 135 3.27 -7.03 -12.92
C HIS A 135 3.13 -5.87 -13.91
N ALA A 136 4.27 -5.37 -14.35
CA ALA A 136 4.35 -4.35 -15.38
C ALA A 136 5.42 -4.72 -16.40
N ILE A 137 5.16 -4.42 -17.66
CA ILE A 137 6.17 -4.52 -18.70
C ILE A 137 6.97 -3.23 -18.72
N LYS A 138 8.30 -3.33 -18.65
CA LYS A 138 9.20 -2.18 -18.71
C LYS A 138 10.35 -2.45 -19.66
N MET A 139 10.87 -1.39 -20.27
CA MET A 139 12.18 -1.42 -20.90
C MET A 139 13.24 -1.37 -19.81
N LEU A 140 14.17 -2.28 -19.86
CA LEU A 140 15.23 -2.46 -18.88
C LEU A 140 16.58 -2.45 -19.58
N ASP A 141 17.55 -1.76 -18.98
CA ASP A 141 18.92 -1.84 -19.42
C ASP A 141 19.49 -3.24 -19.14
N SER A 142 20.01 -3.86 -20.15
CA SER A 142 20.73 -5.13 -20.08
C SER A 142 22.18 -4.92 -20.48
N PHE A 143 23.08 -5.47 -19.68
CA PHE A 143 24.52 -5.44 -19.97
C PHE A 143 24.91 -6.69 -20.74
N GLY A 144 25.40 -6.52 -21.94
CA GLY A 144 25.95 -7.60 -22.76
C GLY A 144 27.36 -8.03 -22.30
N ALA A 145 27.90 -9.05 -22.96
CA ALA A 145 29.20 -9.62 -22.60
C ALA A 145 30.41 -8.69 -22.84
N GLN A 146 30.22 -7.60 -23.61
CA GLN A 146 31.25 -6.59 -23.92
C GLN A 146 30.91 -5.23 -23.29
N ASP A 147 30.16 -5.22 -22.18
CA ASP A 147 29.68 -4.03 -21.47
C ASP A 147 28.77 -3.11 -22.31
N GLU A 148 28.31 -3.58 -23.46
CA GLU A 148 27.30 -2.85 -24.23
C GLU A 148 25.96 -2.81 -23.48
N ILE A 149 25.33 -1.63 -23.43
CA ILE A 149 24.00 -1.44 -22.86
C ILE A 149 22.97 -1.58 -23.98
N THR A 150 22.07 -2.54 -23.82
CA THR A 150 20.94 -2.73 -24.72
C THR A 150 19.64 -2.68 -23.93
N GLU A 151 18.60 -2.06 -24.49
CA GLU A 151 17.28 -2.08 -23.89
C GLU A 151 16.56 -3.39 -24.24
N ILE A 152 16.11 -4.09 -23.22
CA ILE A 152 15.29 -5.29 -23.37
C ILE A 152 13.91 -5.09 -22.73
N LYS A 153 12.88 -5.68 -23.31
CA LYS A 153 11.56 -5.72 -22.72
C LYS A 153 11.52 -6.79 -21.64
N GLY A 154 11.22 -6.38 -20.40
CA GLY A 154 11.20 -7.26 -19.25
C GLY A 154 9.90 -7.12 -18.44
N TRP A 155 9.60 -8.14 -17.64
CA TRP A 155 8.53 -8.12 -16.67
C TRP A 155 9.06 -7.71 -15.31
N LYS A 156 8.43 -6.72 -14.68
CA LYS A 156 8.69 -6.32 -13.29
C LYS A 156 7.56 -6.83 -12.42
N PHE A 157 7.90 -7.56 -11.36
CA PHE A 157 6.95 -8.05 -10.37
C PHE A 157 7.17 -7.32 -9.06
N GLU A 158 6.09 -6.82 -8.47
CA GLU A 158 6.12 -6.08 -7.20
C GLU A 158 4.92 -6.46 -6.34
N THR A 159 5.10 -6.42 -5.01
CA THR A 159 4.00 -6.52 -4.05
C THR A 159 3.77 -5.15 -3.42
N PHE A 160 2.52 -4.83 -3.10
CA PHE A 160 2.18 -3.56 -2.49
C PHE A 160 1.63 -3.75 -1.08
N ILE A 161 2.04 -2.90 -0.13
CA ILE A 161 1.62 -3.01 1.26
C ILE A 161 0.11 -2.83 1.43
N PHE A 162 -0.51 -2.02 0.59
CA PHE A 162 -1.95 -1.75 0.65
C PHE A 162 -2.82 -2.96 0.24
N ASP A 163 -2.25 -3.98 -0.41
CA ASP A 163 -2.95 -5.24 -0.68
C ASP A 163 -3.24 -6.05 0.59
N ALA A 164 -2.61 -5.66 1.70
CA ALA A 164 -2.95 -6.21 3.01
C ALA A 164 -4.29 -5.66 3.55
N ILE A 165 -4.76 -4.49 3.09
CA ILE A 165 -5.99 -3.85 3.60
C ILE A 165 -7.21 -4.79 3.55
N PRO A 166 -7.56 -5.45 2.42
CA PRO A 166 -8.71 -6.34 2.36
C PRO A 166 -8.57 -7.63 3.17
N LEU A 167 -7.36 -7.93 3.67
CA LEU A 167 -7.06 -9.08 4.53
C LEU A 167 -7.19 -8.76 6.02
N ALA A 168 -7.28 -7.48 6.37
CA ALA A 168 -7.50 -7.03 7.73
C ALA A 168 -8.96 -7.31 8.15
N LYS A 169 -9.16 -7.65 9.43
CA LYS A 169 -10.50 -7.84 10.01
C LYS A 169 -11.22 -6.50 10.14
N ASN A 170 -10.49 -5.49 10.64
CA ASN A 170 -11.00 -4.14 10.80
C ASN A 170 -10.03 -3.16 10.14
N THR A 171 -10.58 -2.19 9.43
CA THR A 171 -9.81 -1.12 8.77
C THR A 171 -10.44 0.23 9.08
N CYS A 172 -9.59 1.24 9.23
CA CYS A 172 -10.01 2.63 9.38
C CYS A 172 -9.34 3.47 8.29
N CYS A 173 -10.07 4.39 7.67
CA CYS A 173 -9.49 5.40 6.82
C CYS A 173 -9.77 6.80 7.37
N ARG A 174 -8.78 7.70 7.22
CA ARG A 174 -8.87 9.08 7.65
C ARG A 174 -8.50 10.04 6.54
N GLU A 175 -9.41 10.93 6.21
CA GLU A 175 -9.13 12.08 5.32
C GLU A 175 -8.25 13.10 6.06
N ILE A 176 -7.24 13.63 5.37
CA ILE A 176 -6.28 14.64 5.86
C ILE A 176 -6.18 15.82 4.92
#